data_8298c6c5794ad337aac2dd6097e0c530
#
_entry.id   8298c6c5794ad337aac2dd6097e0c530
#
_cell.length_a   1.000
_cell.length_b   1.000
_cell.length_c   1.000
_cell.angle_alpha   90.00
_cell.angle_beta   90.00
_cell.angle_gamma   90.00
#
_symmetry.space_group_name_H-M   'P 1'
#
loop_
_entity.id
_entity.type
_entity.pdbx_description
1 polymer ?
#
loop_
_entity_poly.entity_id
_entity_poly.type
_entity_poly.pdbx_seq_one_letter_code
_entity_poly.pdbx_strand_id
1 'polypeptide(L)'
;LDEADAMDVDGAKAATSNGAADDVALVPKDEVTVLEGHTSEVFICAWSPAATQLASGGGDATARMWTVPAGPSGRGVAADAPPPLVLRHEAKDGKKGDDAKGDDEITGDGKNGRSKGGATKDEKMTTSSPVKKEKGDEMRKDGGGDSEWANKSKDVTTLDWNGDGSLLATGSYDGLARVWRQDGTLAHVLDAHSGPIFSLKWNKKGDVLLSGSVDKTAVAWDAESGTLKQRFAFHAAPTLDVDWRDDTQFATSSMDHMIYVCELGNEKPVKAFKGHADEVNAIKWHPTGTLLASCSDDYTCKVWSLDKETCVHDFSDHRKEIYTIKWSPTGPGTKNPDLPLLLASASYDATVKLWDVEKGVCVHTLAAHTDPVYSVAFSPNGRHIASGSFDKRLHVWRVTDGKRVKTHKGEGGIFEVCWNKDGTKLIIGDSHGDINVFSLDKRVLFLSHSSSSSTTPTRCRRSST
;
A
#
# COMPACT_ATOMS: atom_id res chain seq x y z
N LEU A 1 6.28 -66.30 -10.32
CA LEU A 1 7.74 -66.30 -10.30
C LEU A 1 8.20 -64.93 -10.72
N ASP A 2 8.75 -64.04 -10.01
CA ASP A 2 9.33 -63.84 -8.72
C ASP A 2 9.29 -62.33 -8.47
N GLU A 3 8.87 -61.95 -7.31
CA GLU A 3 9.59 -61.31 -6.22
C GLU A 3 10.51 -60.13 -6.62
N ALA A 4 10.05 -58.98 -6.15
CA ALA A 4 10.61 -58.09 -5.12
C ALA A 4 11.80 -57.28 -5.54
N ASP A 5 11.66 -55.98 -5.37
CA ASP A 5 12.51 -55.20 -4.44
C ASP A 5 11.88 -53.83 -4.20
N ALA A 6 11.33 -53.66 -3.03
CA ALA A 6 10.97 -52.39 -2.46
C ALA A 6 12.24 -51.73 -1.96
N MET A 7 12.65 -50.62 -2.57
CA MET A 7 13.63 -49.69 -1.97
C MET A 7 12.89 -48.60 -1.21
N ASP A 8 12.99 -48.68 0.11
CA ASP A 8 12.72 -47.63 1.06
C ASP A 8 13.51 -46.37 0.67
N VAL A 9 12.81 -45.30 0.39
CA VAL A 9 13.38 -43.96 0.30
C VAL A 9 13.07 -43.26 1.62
N ASP A 10 14.08 -43.19 2.46
CA ASP A 10 14.11 -42.54 3.75
C ASP A 10 13.42 -41.15 3.73
N GLY A 11 12.46 -41.03 4.63
CA GLY A 11 11.78 -39.79 4.92
C GLY A 11 12.72 -38.73 5.47
N ALA A 12 12.97 -37.69 4.71
CA ALA A 12 13.49 -36.45 5.25
C ALA A 12 12.42 -35.85 6.19
N LYS A 13 12.54 -36.11 7.47
CA LYS A 13 11.80 -35.40 8.53
C LYS A 13 12.12 -33.94 8.41
N ALA A 14 11.12 -33.16 8.01
CA ALA A 14 11.10 -31.72 8.19
C ALA A 14 11.34 -31.46 9.70
N ALA A 15 12.46 -30.85 10.02
CA ALA A 15 12.75 -30.38 11.35
C ALA A 15 11.72 -29.30 11.72
N THR A 16 10.72 -29.68 12.50
CA THR A 16 9.90 -28.72 13.25
C THR A 16 10.81 -28.11 14.30
N SER A 17 11.41 -26.96 13.99
CA SER A 17 12.01 -26.11 15.00
C SER A 17 10.87 -25.61 15.89
N ASN A 18 10.72 -26.21 17.07
CA ASN A 18 10.00 -25.61 18.19
C ASN A 18 10.68 -24.26 18.46
N GLY A 19 10.08 -23.17 17.94
CA GLY A 19 10.54 -21.82 18.17
C GLY A 19 10.41 -21.51 19.64
N ALA A 20 11.54 -21.27 20.30
CA ALA A 20 11.58 -20.39 21.45
C ALA A 20 10.81 -19.13 21.04
N ALA A 21 9.86 -18.69 21.85
CA ALA A 21 9.18 -17.42 21.67
C ALA A 21 10.28 -16.36 21.59
N ASP A 22 10.55 -15.86 20.37
CA ASP A 22 11.49 -14.76 20.18
C ASP A 22 10.95 -13.60 21.00
N ASP A 23 11.75 -13.20 22.00
CA ASP A 23 11.46 -12.08 22.90
C ASP A 23 11.67 -10.76 22.12
N VAL A 24 10.83 -10.57 21.07
CA VAL A 24 10.90 -9.40 20.21
C VAL A 24 10.26 -8.23 20.95
N ALA A 25 11.04 -7.18 21.15
CA ALA A 25 10.59 -5.97 21.82
C ALA A 25 9.30 -5.42 21.19
N LEU A 26 8.24 -5.37 21.99
CA LEU A 26 7.03 -4.65 21.64
C LEU A 26 7.33 -3.15 21.65
N VAL A 27 6.81 -2.44 20.67
CA VAL A 27 6.85 -0.98 20.70
C VAL A 27 5.89 -0.51 21.80
N PRO A 28 6.38 0.20 22.85
CA PRO A 28 5.53 0.72 23.89
C PRO A 28 4.49 1.69 23.32
N LYS A 29 3.26 1.68 23.88
CA LYS A 29 2.19 2.59 23.42
C LYS A 29 2.56 4.09 23.56
N ASP A 30 3.43 4.42 24.49
CA ASP A 30 3.95 5.78 24.70
C ASP A 30 5.03 6.21 23.68
N GLU A 31 5.52 5.30 22.86
CA GLU A 31 6.38 5.60 21.71
C GLU A 31 5.58 5.78 20.40
N VAL A 32 4.25 5.69 20.44
CA VAL A 32 3.37 5.81 19.29
C VAL A 32 2.58 7.12 19.38
N THR A 33 2.57 7.89 18.30
CA THR A 33 1.66 9.03 18.13
C THR A 33 0.47 8.59 17.29
N VAL A 34 -0.74 8.72 17.81
CA VAL A 34 -1.97 8.42 17.08
C VAL A 34 -2.53 9.72 16.51
N LEU A 35 -2.81 9.74 15.23
CA LEU A 35 -3.49 10.84 14.53
C LEU A 35 -4.95 10.41 14.34
N GLU A 36 -5.81 10.95 15.18
CA GLU A 36 -7.25 10.66 15.18
C GLU A 36 -8.00 11.63 14.28
N GLY A 37 -9.03 11.14 13.57
CA GLY A 37 -9.86 12.03 12.77
C GLY A 37 -10.70 11.36 11.70
N HIS A 38 -10.23 10.32 11.02
CA HIS A 38 -11.09 9.54 10.14
C HIS A 38 -12.17 8.83 10.97
N THR A 39 -13.36 8.70 10.38
CA THR A 39 -14.50 8.04 11.03
C THR A 39 -14.79 6.66 10.43
N SER A 40 -13.95 6.20 9.53
CA SER A 40 -13.95 4.88 8.91
C SER A 40 -12.52 4.45 8.62
N GLU A 41 -12.35 3.28 8.03
CA GLU A 41 -11.06 2.68 7.71
C GLU A 41 -10.14 3.63 6.92
N VAL A 42 -8.85 3.62 7.23
CA VAL A 42 -7.80 4.29 6.46
C VAL A 42 -7.19 3.29 5.49
N PHE A 43 -7.50 3.42 4.20
CA PHE A 43 -7.05 2.49 3.17
C PHE A 43 -5.64 2.78 2.67
N ILE A 44 -5.25 4.05 2.64
CA ILE A 44 -4.00 4.48 2.05
C ILE A 44 -3.40 5.66 2.79
N CYS A 45 -2.07 5.65 2.90
CA CYS A 45 -1.27 6.73 3.45
C CYS A 45 -0.04 6.97 2.59
N ALA A 46 0.37 8.23 2.42
CA ALA A 46 1.60 8.58 1.74
C ALA A 46 2.27 9.81 2.34
N TRP A 47 3.59 9.73 2.55
CA TRP A 47 4.39 10.87 2.93
C TRP A 47 4.61 11.80 1.74
N SER A 48 4.46 13.09 1.97
CA SER A 48 4.89 14.10 1.00
C SER A 48 6.40 14.03 0.77
N PRO A 49 6.88 14.13 -0.47
CA PRO A 49 8.31 14.26 -0.76
C PRO A 49 8.98 15.46 -0.07
N ALA A 50 8.22 16.50 0.28
CA ALA A 50 8.68 17.68 1.02
C ALA A 50 8.87 17.44 2.55
N ALA A 51 8.68 16.22 3.03
CA ALA A 51 9.16 15.66 4.30
C ALA A 51 8.37 15.92 5.59
N THR A 52 7.44 16.85 5.68
CA THR A 52 6.73 17.15 6.94
C THR A 52 5.24 16.82 6.93
N GLN A 53 4.67 16.57 5.77
CA GLN A 53 3.27 16.27 5.59
C GLN A 53 3.05 14.81 5.25
N LEU A 54 1.95 14.30 5.76
CA LEU A 54 1.40 13.00 5.48
C LEU A 54 0.01 13.18 4.88
N ALA A 55 -0.34 12.44 3.85
CA ALA A 55 -1.69 12.32 3.37
C ALA A 55 -2.27 10.94 3.72
N SER A 56 -3.57 10.89 4.01
CA SER A 56 -4.34 9.67 4.20
C SER A 56 -5.65 9.74 3.44
N GLY A 57 -6.18 8.59 3.06
CA GLY A 57 -7.49 8.45 2.42
C GLY A 57 -8.25 7.29 3.02
N GLY A 58 -9.56 7.45 3.19
CA GLY A 58 -10.36 6.44 3.89
C GLY A 58 -11.81 6.33 3.44
N GLY A 59 -12.51 5.40 4.06
CA GLY A 59 -13.92 5.06 3.82
C GLY A 59 -14.92 6.11 4.33
N ASP A 60 -14.43 7.17 5.00
CA ASP A 60 -15.25 8.31 5.43
C ASP A 60 -15.44 9.37 4.32
N ALA A 61 -15.10 9.03 3.08
CA ALA A 61 -15.17 9.94 1.92
C ALA A 61 -14.27 11.17 2.06
N THR A 62 -13.25 11.12 2.91
CA THR A 62 -12.27 12.20 3.05
C THR A 62 -10.85 11.72 2.79
N ALA A 63 -10.04 12.62 2.23
CA ALA A 63 -8.61 12.56 2.41
C ALA A 63 -8.19 13.61 3.43
N ARG A 64 -7.08 13.40 4.10
CA ARG A 64 -6.56 14.33 5.11
C ARG A 64 -5.09 14.59 4.90
N MET A 65 -4.68 15.83 5.09
CA MET A 65 -3.27 16.22 5.16
C MET A 65 -2.89 16.56 6.59
N TRP A 66 -1.91 15.86 7.11
CA TRP A 66 -1.42 15.96 8.49
C TRP A 66 -0.05 16.59 8.51
N THR A 67 0.20 17.48 9.45
CA THR A 67 1.54 17.95 9.76
C THR A 67 2.10 17.09 10.89
N VAL A 68 3.11 16.28 10.58
CA VAL A 68 3.75 15.39 11.56
C VAL A 68 4.97 16.08 12.14
N PRO A 69 5.02 16.35 13.47
CA PRO A 69 6.14 17.05 14.10
C PRO A 69 7.47 16.34 13.88
N ALA A 70 8.55 17.09 13.76
CA ALA A 70 9.90 16.56 13.84
C ALA A 70 10.17 16.10 15.28
N GLY A 71 10.97 15.05 15.43
CA GLY A 71 11.33 14.49 16.75
C GLY A 71 10.73 13.12 17.02
N PRO A 72 10.99 12.55 18.21
CA PRO A 72 10.48 11.23 18.58
C PRO A 72 8.96 11.25 18.68
N SER A 73 8.32 10.15 18.29
CA SER A 73 6.90 9.90 18.56
C SER A 73 6.72 9.71 20.07
N GLY A 74 5.61 10.15 20.62
CA GLY A 74 5.32 10.05 22.05
C GLY A 74 3.86 10.30 22.32
N ARG A 75 3.45 10.10 23.56
CA ARG A 75 2.06 10.16 24.03
C ARG A 75 1.33 11.40 23.55
N GLY A 76 0.27 11.12 22.87
CA GLY A 76 -0.71 12.11 22.46
C GLY A 76 -0.45 12.66 21.08
N VAL A 77 -1.53 13.01 20.42
CA VAL A 77 -1.54 14.08 19.42
C VAL A 77 -0.76 15.18 20.08
N ALA A 78 0.34 15.63 19.49
CA ALA A 78 0.99 16.82 20.00
C ALA A 78 -0.12 17.86 20.16
N ALA A 79 -0.42 18.25 21.40
CA ALA A 79 -1.51 19.18 21.71
C ALA A 79 -1.35 20.51 20.94
N ASP A 80 -0.17 20.74 20.39
CA ASP A 80 0.24 21.90 19.61
C ASP A 80 0.30 21.63 18.09
N ALA A 81 -0.01 20.41 17.59
CA ALA A 81 -0.05 20.17 16.15
C ALA A 81 -1.32 20.81 15.55
N PRO A 82 -1.21 21.52 14.40
CA PRO A 82 -2.39 22.06 13.74
C PRO A 82 -3.33 20.90 13.35
N PRO A 83 -4.66 21.12 13.39
CA PRO A 83 -5.61 20.11 12.94
C PRO A 83 -5.33 19.74 11.48
N PRO A 84 -5.66 18.51 11.06
CA PRO A 84 -5.46 18.11 9.67
C PRO A 84 -6.33 18.93 8.72
N LEU A 85 -5.81 19.19 7.53
CA LEU A 85 -6.65 19.70 6.45
C LEU A 85 -7.54 18.57 5.95
N VAL A 86 -8.86 18.76 5.99
CA VAL A 86 -9.85 17.77 5.57
C VAL A 86 -10.27 18.04 4.13
N LEU A 87 -9.95 17.12 3.24
CA LEU A 87 -10.24 17.19 1.81
C LEU A 87 -11.50 16.36 1.52
N ARG A 88 -12.65 17.04 1.37
CA ARG A 88 -13.94 16.35 1.23
C ARG A 88 -14.22 16.01 -0.23
N HIS A 89 -14.60 14.76 -0.49
CA HIS A 89 -15.09 14.30 -1.78
C HIS A 89 -16.61 14.55 -1.89
N GLU A 90 -17.00 15.83 -1.83
CA GLU A 90 -18.40 16.24 -1.96
C GLU A 90 -18.84 16.24 -3.43
N ALA A 91 -20.15 16.04 -3.68
CA ALA A 91 -20.71 16.21 -5.00
C ALA A 91 -20.55 17.67 -5.46
N LYS A 92 -20.35 17.90 -6.76
CA LYS A 92 -20.50 19.24 -7.34
C LYS A 92 -21.95 19.70 -7.07
N ASP A 93 -22.16 20.54 -6.07
CA ASP A 93 -23.42 21.25 -5.94
C ASP A 93 -23.57 22.13 -7.19
N GLY A 94 -24.58 21.78 -7.98
CA GLY A 94 -24.98 22.60 -9.10
C GLY A 94 -25.33 24.00 -8.59
N LYS A 95 -24.76 25.00 -9.23
CA LYS A 95 -25.03 26.42 -9.05
C LYS A 95 -26.41 26.70 -8.46
N LYS A 96 -26.47 27.31 -7.30
CA LYS A 96 -27.51 28.29 -6.94
C LYS A 96 -26.83 29.48 -6.32
N GLY A 97 -26.97 30.58 -7.07
CA GLY A 97 -26.61 31.91 -6.62
C GLY A 97 -27.53 32.38 -5.49
N ASP A 98 -26.97 33.30 -4.78
CA ASP A 98 -27.56 34.34 -3.96
C ASP A 98 -29.01 34.19 -3.50
N ASP A 99 -29.17 34.13 -2.18
CA ASP A 99 -30.04 35.11 -1.51
C ASP A 99 -29.78 35.06 0.03
N ALA A 100 -29.25 36.15 0.52
CA ALA A 100 -29.23 36.49 1.93
C ALA A 100 -30.63 37.01 2.35
N LYS A 101 -31.15 36.46 3.46
CA LYS A 101 -32.10 37.10 4.44
C LYS A 101 -32.45 36.02 5.44
N GLY A 102 -32.12 36.20 6.71
CA GLY A 102 -32.85 37.02 7.67
C GLY A 102 -33.59 36.13 8.63
N ASP A 103 -33.12 36.10 9.84
CA ASP A 103 -33.73 35.84 11.15
C ASP A 103 -35.17 35.23 11.19
N ASP A 104 -35.33 34.18 12.02
CA ASP A 104 -36.24 34.24 13.16
C ASP A 104 -36.18 32.98 14.04
N GLU A 105 -35.99 33.21 15.35
CA GLU A 105 -36.21 32.29 16.44
C GLU A 105 -37.69 31.83 16.51
N ILE A 106 -37.92 30.53 16.75
CA ILE A 106 -39.09 30.09 17.51
C ILE A 106 -38.75 28.86 18.36
N THR A 107 -38.87 29.02 19.62
CA THR A 107 -38.92 28.06 20.73
C THR A 107 -40.16 27.16 20.67
N GLY A 108 -40.02 25.88 21.05
CA GLY A 108 -41.21 25.04 21.28
C GLY A 108 -40.91 23.67 21.87
N ASP A 109 -41.13 23.53 23.13
CA ASP A 109 -41.15 22.35 23.99
C ASP A 109 -42.03 21.19 23.49
N GLY A 110 -41.70 19.94 23.87
CA GLY A 110 -42.71 18.88 23.89
C GLY A 110 -42.24 17.41 23.97
N LYS A 111 -41.83 16.97 25.14
CA LYS A 111 -42.09 15.70 25.85
C LYS A 111 -42.37 14.35 25.17
N ASN A 112 -41.58 13.37 25.63
CA ASN A 112 -41.93 12.02 26.13
C ASN A 112 -42.39 10.90 25.16
N GLY A 113 -41.69 9.78 25.27
CA GLY A 113 -42.19 8.45 24.88
C GLY A 113 -41.17 7.34 25.06
N ARG A 114 -41.19 6.70 26.19
CA ARG A 114 -40.39 5.57 26.66
C ARG A 114 -40.95 4.26 26.09
N SER A 115 -40.16 3.35 25.49
CA SER A 115 -40.41 1.92 25.74
C SER A 115 -39.17 1.07 25.47
N LYS A 116 -39.01 0.07 26.32
CA LYS A 116 -37.95 -0.93 26.45
C LYS A 116 -38.13 -2.04 25.41
N GLY A 117 -37.03 -2.70 25.01
CA GLY A 117 -37.06 -4.01 24.39
C GLY A 117 -35.67 -4.45 23.96
N GLY A 118 -35.01 -5.23 24.80
CA GLY A 118 -33.73 -5.85 24.45
C GLY A 118 -33.92 -7.04 23.52
N ALA A 119 -32.96 -7.25 22.65
CA ALA A 119 -32.59 -8.57 22.10
C ALA A 119 -31.16 -8.49 21.58
N THR A 120 -30.31 -9.20 22.25
CA THR A 120 -28.95 -9.58 21.79
C THR A 120 -29.08 -10.38 20.49
N LYS A 121 -28.46 -9.91 19.42
CA LYS A 121 -28.13 -10.73 18.27
C LYS A 121 -26.65 -10.58 18.00
N ASP A 122 -25.96 -11.71 18.06
CA ASP A 122 -24.61 -11.89 17.59
C ASP A 122 -24.54 -11.51 16.11
N GLU A 123 -24.02 -10.33 15.80
CA GLU A 123 -23.68 -9.95 14.44
C GLU A 123 -22.31 -10.55 14.09
N LYS A 124 -22.35 -11.57 13.25
CA LYS A 124 -21.19 -11.98 12.48
C LYS A 124 -20.72 -10.80 11.64
N MET A 125 -19.62 -10.23 12.06
CA MET A 125 -18.91 -9.15 11.38
C MET A 125 -18.39 -9.71 10.05
N THR A 126 -19.08 -9.40 8.96
CA THR A 126 -18.60 -9.66 7.60
C THR A 126 -17.61 -8.57 7.26
N THR A 127 -16.33 -8.90 7.35
CA THR A 127 -15.22 -8.03 6.94
C THR A 127 -15.19 -7.95 5.42
N SER A 128 -15.69 -6.88 4.85
CA SER A 128 -15.52 -6.56 3.44
C SER A 128 -14.20 -5.80 3.27
N SER A 129 -13.19 -6.47 2.72
CA SER A 129 -12.05 -5.77 2.11
C SER A 129 -12.55 -4.91 0.95
N PRO A 130 -12.09 -3.65 0.79
CA PRO A 130 -12.65 -2.74 -0.20
C PRO A 130 -12.40 -3.15 -1.65
N VAL A 131 -11.66 -4.20 -1.92
CA VAL A 131 -11.26 -4.57 -3.28
C VAL A 131 -11.82 -5.93 -3.75
N LYS A 132 -12.30 -6.83 -2.86
CA LYS A 132 -12.61 -8.20 -3.29
C LYS A 132 -13.75 -8.90 -2.56
N LYS A 133 -14.95 -8.34 -2.54
CA LYS A 133 -16.15 -9.13 -2.19
C LYS A 133 -17.38 -8.71 -2.99
N GLU A 134 -17.33 -8.94 -4.28
CA GLU A 134 -18.54 -9.19 -5.06
C GLU A 134 -18.22 -10.22 -6.14
N LYS A 135 -18.04 -11.48 -5.73
CA LYS A 135 -18.31 -12.63 -6.62
C LYS A 135 -19.77 -13.01 -6.46
N GLY A 136 -20.59 -12.64 -7.42
CA GLY A 136 -21.89 -13.21 -7.64
C GLY A 136 -23.09 -12.27 -7.58
N ASP A 137 -23.17 -11.31 -8.50
CA ASP A 137 -24.45 -10.86 -8.99
C ASP A 137 -24.43 -10.87 -10.52
N GLU A 138 -25.30 -11.71 -11.09
CA GLU A 138 -25.52 -11.82 -12.53
C GLU A 138 -25.89 -10.45 -13.10
N MET A 139 -25.10 -9.99 -14.06
CA MET A 139 -25.38 -8.82 -14.87
C MET A 139 -26.76 -8.97 -15.53
N ARG A 140 -27.76 -8.31 -15.02
CA ARG A 140 -28.97 -8.02 -15.77
C ARG A 140 -28.67 -6.94 -16.78
N LYS A 141 -28.80 -7.29 -18.06
CA LYS A 141 -28.83 -6.36 -19.17
C LYS A 141 -30.14 -5.60 -19.11
N ASP A 142 -30.10 -4.31 -18.78
CA ASP A 142 -31.11 -3.35 -19.20
C ASP A 142 -30.47 -2.01 -19.48
N GLY A 143 -30.72 -1.49 -20.70
CA GLY A 143 -30.18 -0.23 -21.14
C GLY A 143 -31.00 0.95 -20.59
N GLY A 144 -30.30 1.85 -19.93
CA GLY A 144 -30.82 3.12 -19.44
C GLY A 144 -29.71 3.89 -18.77
N GLY A 145 -29.08 4.84 -19.49
CA GLY A 145 -27.96 5.60 -18.99
C GLY A 145 -28.38 6.66 -17.98
N ASP A 146 -28.25 6.32 -16.72
CA ASP A 146 -27.96 7.24 -15.61
C ASP A 146 -27.04 6.50 -14.68
N SER A 147 -25.87 7.08 -14.40
CA SER A 147 -24.76 6.40 -13.77
C SER A 147 -25.16 5.73 -12.44
N GLU A 148 -25.28 4.42 -12.46
CA GLU A 148 -25.51 3.55 -11.28
C GLU A 148 -24.52 3.83 -10.15
N TRP A 149 -23.41 4.51 -10.46
CA TRP A 149 -22.32 4.88 -9.56
C TRP A 149 -22.52 6.23 -8.85
N ALA A 150 -23.44 7.12 -9.33
CA ALA A 150 -23.64 8.46 -8.76
C ALA A 150 -24.17 8.49 -7.31
N ASN A 151 -24.69 7.37 -6.79
CA ASN A 151 -25.19 7.20 -5.42
C ASN A 151 -24.31 6.29 -4.56
N LYS A 152 -23.12 5.89 -5.05
CA LYS A 152 -22.21 4.99 -4.35
C LYS A 152 -21.28 5.72 -3.39
N SER A 153 -20.65 4.95 -2.51
CA SER A 153 -19.62 5.40 -1.59
C SER A 153 -18.62 6.34 -2.27
N LYS A 154 -18.18 7.37 -1.57
CA LYS A 154 -17.16 8.31 -2.02
C LYS A 154 -15.81 8.01 -1.37
N ASP A 155 -15.59 6.77 -0.97
CA ASP A 155 -14.38 6.31 -0.32
C ASP A 155 -13.15 6.71 -1.13
N VAL A 156 -12.14 7.21 -0.45
CA VAL A 156 -10.86 7.54 -1.06
C VAL A 156 -10.01 6.28 -1.13
N THR A 157 -9.93 5.69 -2.32
CA THR A 157 -9.31 4.38 -2.58
C THR A 157 -7.81 4.48 -2.82
N THR A 158 -7.34 5.61 -3.34
CA THR A 158 -5.94 5.81 -3.73
C THR A 158 -5.56 7.28 -3.63
N LEU A 159 -4.28 7.52 -3.39
CA LEU A 159 -3.69 8.86 -3.42
C LEU A 159 -2.21 8.81 -3.81
N ASP A 160 -1.72 9.91 -4.35
CA ASP A 160 -0.31 10.07 -4.69
C ASP A 160 0.11 11.54 -4.66
N TRP A 161 1.34 11.82 -4.19
CA TRP A 161 1.94 13.14 -4.24
C TRP A 161 2.75 13.30 -5.52
N ASN A 162 2.72 14.48 -6.12
CA ASN A 162 3.67 14.80 -7.18
C ASN A 162 5.11 14.91 -6.65
N GLY A 163 6.10 14.90 -7.53
CA GLY A 163 7.51 14.78 -7.18
C GLY A 163 8.07 15.83 -6.23
N ASP A 164 7.51 17.05 -6.21
CA ASP A 164 7.92 18.16 -5.33
C ASP A 164 7.02 18.31 -4.08
N GLY A 165 5.91 17.57 -4.00
CA GLY A 165 4.95 17.59 -2.90
C GLY A 165 4.03 18.82 -2.89
N SER A 166 3.96 19.57 -3.99
CA SER A 166 3.06 20.73 -4.12
C SER A 166 1.62 20.36 -4.41
N LEU A 167 1.39 19.18 -5.01
CA LEU A 167 0.09 18.66 -5.37
C LEU A 167 -0.12 17.26 -4.82
N LEU A 168 -1.31 17.04 -4.27
CA LEU A 168 -1.82 15.72 -3.91
C LEU A 168 -2.95 15.34 -4.88
N ALA A 169 -2.90 14.16 -5.45
CA ALA A 169 -4.03 13.60 -6.18
C ALA A 169 -4.70 12.50 -5.35
N THR A 170 -6.04 12.45 -5.41
CA THR A 170 -6.87 11.43 -4.76
C THR A 170 -7.81 10.83 -5.78
N GLY A 171 -7.96 9.50 -5.77
CA GLY A 171 -8.93 8.75 -6.53
C GLY A 171 -10.00 8.17 -5.62
N SER A 172 -11.23 8.09 -6.10
CA SER A 172 -12.37 7.71 -5.26
C SER A 172 -13.24 6.66 -5.93
N TYR A 173 -14.02 5.99 -5.09
CA TYR A 173 -15.03 5.03 -5.50
C TYR A 173 -16.16 5.67 -6.33
N ASP A 174 -16.31 7.01 -6.25
CA ASP A 174 -17.27 7.77 -7.07
C ASP A 174 -16.84 7.94 -8.54
N GLY A 175 -15.65 7.42 -8.92
CA GLY A 175 -15.10 7.53 -10.27
C GLY A 175 -14.40 8.85 -10.56
N LEU A 176 -14.33 9.76 -9.58
CA LEU A 176 -13.65 11.04 -9.75
C LEU A 176 -12.25 11.02 -9.15
N ALA A 177 -11.29 11.56 -9.88
CA ALA A 177 -10.04 11.96 -9.29
C ALA A 177 -10.06 13.47 -8.97
N ARG A 178 -9.37 13.85 -7.91
CA ARG A 178 -9.25 15.25 -7.46
C ARG A 178 -7.80 15.61 -7.22
N VAL A 179 -7.43 16.82 -7.62
CA VAL A 179 -6.10 17.37 -7.39
C VAL A 179 -6.19 18.51 -6.40
N TRP A 180 -5.41 18.44 -5.35
CA TRP A 180 -5.38 19.37 -4.22
C TRP A 180 -4.03 20.04 -4.10
N ARG A 181 -4.03 21.34 -3.75
CA ARG A 181 -2.79 22.04 -3.38
C ARG A 181 -2.40 21.73 -1.96
N GLN A 182 -1.17 22.02 -1.61
CA GLN A 182 -0.61 21.79 -0.27
C GLN A 182 -1.37 22.52 0.85
N ASP A 183 -2.08 23.61 0.55
CA ASP A 183 -2.94 24.35 1.47
C ASP A 183 -4.34 23.73 1.65
N GLY A 184 -4.63 22.60 0.98
CA GLY A 184 -5.91 21.93 1.01
C GLY A 184 -6.93 22.46 -0.02
N THR A 185 -6.58 23.47 -0.83
CA THR A 185 -7.50 23.97 -1.86
C THR A 185 -7.60 23.01 -3.03
N LEU A 186 -8.84 22.77 -3.51
CA LEU A 186 -9.11 21.95 -4.67
C LEU A 186 -8.67 22.69 -5.95
N ALA A 187 -7.70 22.08 -6.67
CA ALA A 187 -7.22 22.60 -7.94
C ALA A 187 -8.09 22.12 -9.11
N HIS A 188 -8.32 20.80 -9.21
CA HIS A 188 -9.05 20.19 -10.31
C HIS A 188 -9.96 19.06 -9.84
N VAL A 189 -11.07 18.87 -10.52
CA VAL A 189 -11.90 17.65 -10.48
C VAL A 189 -11.80 17.01 -11.86
N LEU A 190 -11.33 15.78 -11.89
CA LEU A 190 -11.03 15.01 -13.08
C LEU A 190 -12.14 13.97 -13.25
N ASP A 191 -13.03 14.25 -14.22
CA ASP A 191 -14.28 13.51 -14.43
C ASP A 191 -14.30 12.93 -15.85
N ALA A 192 -13.80 11.69 -15.97
CA ALA A 192 -13.87 10.95 -17.22
C ALA A 192 -14.03 9.44 -17.02
N HIS A 193 -13.83 8.92 -15.80
CA HIS A 193 -14.13 7.52 -15.53
C HIS A 193 -15.61 7.30 -15.25
N SER A 194 -16.12 6.15 -15.69
CA SER A 194 -17.49 5.72 -15.41
C SER A 194 -17.59 4.70 -14.28
N GLY A 195 -16.50 4.43 -13.57
CA GLY A 195 -16.42 3.50 -12.45
C GLY A 195 -15.35 3.88 -11.45
N PRO A 196 -15.30 3.21 -10.27
CA PRO A 196 -14.32 3.45 -9.23
C PRO A 196 -12.89 3.53 -9.75
N ILE A 197 -12.09 4.43 -9.17
CA ILE A 197 -10.66 4.55 -9.44
C ILE A 197 -9.91 3.75 -8.38
N PHE A 198 -9.10 2.77 -8.78
CA PHE A 198 -8.35 1.91 -7.85
C PHE A 198 -6.87 2.25 -7.75
N SER A 199 -6.31 2.84 -8.78
CA SER A 199 -4.91 3.27 -8.77
C SER A 199 -4.74 4.63 -9.43
N LEU A 200 -3.80 5.40 -8.90
CA LEU A 200 -3.52 6.75 -9.36
C LEU A 200 -2.06 7.07 -9.11
N LYS A 201 -1.34 7.57 -10.13
CA LYS A 201 0.09 7.84 -10.04
C LYS A 201 0.51 9.07 -10.84
N TRP A 202 1.30 9.93 -10.21
CA TRP A 202 2.02 11.00 -10.91
C TRP A 202 3.23 10.45 -11.66
N ASN A 203 3.51 10.99 -12.85
CA ASN A 203 4.80 10.77 -13.48
C ASN A 203 5.92 11.49 -12.71
N LYS A 204 7.19 11.17 -13.00
CA LYS A 204 8.35 11.73 -12.26
C LYS A 204 8.46 13.24 -12.37
N LYS A 205 8.09 13.80 -13.52
CA LYS A 205 8.07 15.23 -13.78
C LYS A 205 6.92 15.95 -13.04
N GLY A 206 5.85 15.25 -12.70
CA GLY A 206 4.67 15.81 -12.02
C GLY A 206 3.76 16.64 -12.93
N ASP A 207 3.87 16.48 -14.25
CA ASP A 207 3.03 17.18 -15.24
C ASP A 207 1.90 16.29 -15.82
N VAL A 208 1.94 14.99 -15.56
CA VAL A 208 0.89 14.04 -15.97
C VAL A 208 0.49 13.16 -14.81
N LEU A 209 -0.82 13.07 -14.58
CA LEU A 209 -1.42 12.13 -13.66
C LEU A 209 -2.01 10.97 -14.46
N LEU A 210 -1.84 9.74 -13.97
CA LEU A 210 -2.40 8.53 -14.55
C LEU A 210 -3.38 7.91 -13.57
N SER A 211 -4.57 7.49 -14.02
CA SER A 211 -5.56 6.79 -13.21
C SER A 211 -6.00 5.49 -13.87
N GLY A 212 -6.23 4.45 -13.07
CA GLY A 212 -6.78 3.16 -13.47
C GLY A 212 -8.13 2.89 -12.80
N SER A 213 -9.11 2.37 -13.54
CA SER A 213 -10.49 2.28 -13.09
C SER A 213 -11.14 0.93 -13.40
N VAL A 214 -12.19 0.64 -12.63
CA VAL A 214 -13.15 -0.46 -12.85
C VAL A 214 -13.82 -0.37 -14.21
N ASP A 215 -13.88 0.82 -14.82
CA ASP A 215 -14.39 1.01 -16.18
C ASP A 215 -13.49 0.41 -17.28
N LYS A 216 -12.47 -0.36 -16.88
CA LYS A 216 -11.51 -1.10 -17.74
C LYS A 216 -10.54 -0.19 -18.50
N THR A 217 -10.46 1.07 -18.11
CA THR A 217 -9.58 2.04 -18.79
C THR A 217 -8.51 2.57 -17.84
N ALA A 218 -7.41 3.05 -18.43
CA ALA A 218 -6.53 4.00 -17.79
C ALA A 218 -6.64 5.35 -18.50
N VAL A 219 -6.53 6.43 -17.74
CA VAL A 219 -6.63 7.80 -18.26
C VAL A 219 -5.43 8.61 -17.81
N ALA A 220 -4.77 9.25 -18.77
CA ALA A 220 -3.74 10.25 -18.52
C ALA A 220 -4.36 11.66 -18.54
N TRP A 221 -4.01 12.45 -17.53
CA TRP A 221 -4.53 13.80 -17.31
C TRP A 221 -3.37 14.81 -17.37
N ASP A 222 -3.63 15.95 -17.97
CA ASP A 222 -2.72 17.07 -17.92
C ASP A 222 -2.87 17.78 -16.56
N ALA A 223 -1.76 17.90 -15.83
CA ALA A 223 -1.78 18.40 -14.45
C ALA A 223 -2.06 19.91 -14.36
N GLU A 224 -1.65 20.68 -15.36
CA GLU A 224 -1.79 22.14 -15.37
C GLU A 224 -3.24 22.54 -15.65
N SER A 225 -3.82 21.94 -16.68
CA SER A 225 -5.18 22.28 -17.14
C SER A 225 -6.28 21.45 -16.45
N GLY A 226 -5.94 20.30 -15.84
CA GLY A 226 -6.91 19.36 -15.30
C GLY A 226 -7.76 18.66 -16.38
N THR A 227 -7.30 18.64 -17.63
CA THR A 227 -8.05 18.04 -18.75
C THR A 227 -7.56 16.64 -19.09
N LEU A 228 -8.44 15.84 -19.68
CA LEU A 228 -8.11 14.54 -20.23
C LEU A 228 -7.08 14.70 -21.35
N LYS A 229 -5.92 14.06 -21.23
CA LYS A 229 -4.86 14.03 -22.24
C LYS A 229 -5.01 12.85 -23.18
N GLN A 230 -5.21 11.64 -22.64
CA GLN A 230 -5.39 10.42 -23.41
C GLN A 230 -6.08 9.32 -22.59
N ARG A 231 -6.93 8.52 -23.24
CA ARG A 231 -7.58 7.34 -22.68
C ARG A 231 -7.01 6.07 -23.29
N PHE A 232 -6.75 5.07 -22.46
CA PHE A 232 -6.25 3.76 -22.86
C PHE A 232 -7.28 2.69 -22.49
N ALA A 233 -7.89 2.06 -23.51
CA ALA A 233 -8.98 1.10 -23.36
C ALA A 233 -8.60 -0.25 -23.98
N PHE A 234 -7.57 -0.90 -23.42
CA PHE A 234 -7.06 -2.17 -23.92
C PHE A 234 -7.53 -3.37 -23.09
N HIS A 235 -7.90 -3.14 -21.83
CA HIS A 235 -8.33 -4.18 -20.92
C HIS A 235 -9.77 -4.64 -21.19
N ALA A 236 -10.01 -5.94 -21.01
CA ALA A 236 -11.34 -6.56 -21.10
C ALA A 236 -12.10 -6.57 -19.77
N ALA A 237 -11.38 -6.31 -18.64
CA ALA A 237 -11.89 -6.29 -17.28
C ALA A 237 -11.30 -5.10 -16.50
N PRO A 238 -11.73 -4.83 -15.24
CA PRO A 238 -11.25 -3.71 -14.43
C PRO A 238 -9.73 -3.56 -14.41
N THR A 239 -9.24 -2.32 -14.55
CA THR A 239 -7.83 -1.96 -14.36
C THR A 239 -7.58 -1.81 -12.86
N LEU A 240 -6.65 -2.59 -12.30
CA LEU A 240 -6.39 -2.66 -10.86
C LEU A 240 -5.23 -1.78 -10.41
N ASP A 241 -4.13 -1.74 -11.16
CA ASP A 241 -2.96 -0.92 -10.81
C ASP A 241 -2.34 -0.28 -12.05
N VAL A 242 -1.71 0.88 -11.83
CA VAL A 242 -0.94 1.62 -12.83
C VAL A 242 0.39 2.06 -12.23
N ASP A 243 1.46 2.03 -13.02
CA ASP A 243 2.78 2.48 -12.55
C ASP A 243 3.61 3.06 -13.69
N TRP A 244 4.30 4.18 -13.45
CA TRP A 244 5.14 4.84 -14.44
C TRP A 244 6.52 4.22 -14.52
N ARG A 245 6.97 3.93 -15.73
CA ARG A 245 8.35 3.59 -16.04
C ARG A 245 9.23 4.83 -16.05
N ASP A 246 8.79 5.83 -16.80
CA ASP A 246 9.42 7.14 -16.98
C ASP A 246 8.33 8.22 -17.14
N ASP A 247 8.64 9.38 -17.71
CA ASP A 247 7.67 10.46 -17.86
C ASP A 247 6.63 10.24 -18.98
N THR A 248 6.84 9.22 -19.83
CA THR A 248 6.00 8.95 -21.02
C THR A 248 5.47 7.53 -21.07
N GLN A 249 6.23 6.54 -20.56
CA GLN A 249 5.85 5.14 -20.57
C GLN A 249 5.39 4.67 -19.18
N PHE A 250 4.35 3.85 -19.18
CA PHE A 250 3.75 3.28 -17.99
C PHE A 250 3.22 1.87 -18.25
N ALA A 251 2.89 1.16 -17.19
CA ALA A 251 2.21 -0.13 -17.27
C ALA A 251 0.85 -0.07 -16.58
N THR A 252 -0.06 -0.95 -17.01
CA THR A 252 -1.38 -1.18 -16.43
C THR A 252 -1.60 -2.65 -16.19
N SER A 253 -2.23 -3.03 -15.07
CA SER A 253 -2.64 -4.40 -14.76
C SER A 253 -4.14 -4.51 -14.56
N SER A 254 -4.69 -5.72 -14.75
CA SER A 254 -6.13 -5.90 -14.78
C SER A 254 -6.56 -7.30 -14.28
N MET A 255 -7.85 -7.38 -13.96
CA MET A 255 -8.56 -8.64 -13.73
C MET A 255 -8.68 -9.50 -14.99
N ASP A 256 -8.30 -9.01 -16.18
CA ASP A 256 -8.22 -9.81 -17.40
C ASP A 256 -6.92 -10.60 -17.54
N HIS A 257 -6.12 -10.65 -16.48
CA HIS A 257 -4.83 -11.38 -16.36
C HIS A 257 -3.71 -10.78 -17.23
N MET A 258 -3.95 -9.63 -17.88
CA MET A 258 -3.00 -8.99 -18.78
C MET A 258 -2.30 -7.81 -18.11
N ILE A 259 -1.10 -7.54 -18.57
CA ILE A 259 -0.35 -6.33 -18.29
C ILE A 259 -0.04 -5.67 -19.62
N TYR A 260 -0.39 -4.40 -19.77
CA TYR A 260 -0.03 -3.60 -20.93
C TYR A 260 1.01 -2.56 -20.56
N VAL A 261 2.05 -2.42 -21.38
CA VAL A 261 2.96 -1.28 -21.33
C VAL A 261 2.54 -0.32 -22.43
N CYS A 262 2.22 0.89 -22.04
CA CYS A 262 1.71 1.95 -22.90
C CYS A 262 2.65 3.15 -22.92
N GLU A 263 2.48 4.01 -23.93
CA GLU A 263 3.24 5.24 -24.07
C GLU A 263 2.30 6.38 -24.46
N LEU A 264 2.49 7.54 -23.87
CA LEU A 264 1.72 8.74 -24.22
C LEU A 264 1.90 9.08 -25.70
N GLY A 265 0.80 9.41 -26.36
CA GLY A 265 0.77 9.71 -27.79
C GLY A 265 0.63 8.48 -28.71
N ASN A 266 0.78 7.27 -28.19
CA ASN A 266 0.59 6.05 -28.95
C ASN A 266 -0.82 5.50 -28.75
N GLU A 267 -1.46 5.07 -29.86
CA GLU A 267 -2.80 4.46 -29.84
C GLU A 267 -2.79 2.96 -29.50
N LYS A 268 -1.62 2.32 -29.50
CA LYS A 268 -1.44 0.90 -29.23
C LYS A 268 -0.45 0.69 -28.10
N PRO A 269 -0.60 -0.39 -27.31
CA PRO A 269 0.40 -0.72 -26.30
C PRO A 269 1.75 -1.03 -26.94
N VAL A 270 2.81 -0.60 -26.29
CA VAL A 270 4.19 -0.89 -26.67
C VAL A 270 4.49 -2.39 -26.49
N LYS A 271 3.93 -2.97 -25.41
CA LYS A 271 4.11 -4.38 -25.06
C LYS A 271 2.86 -4.89 -24.33
N ALA A 272 2.57 -6.18 -24.53
CA ALA A 272 1.57 -6.90 -23.75
C ALA A 272 2.25 -8.10 -23.10
N PHE A 273 2.19 -8.21 -21.77
CA PHE A 273 2.67 -9.38 -21.05
C PHE A 273 1.50 -10.29 -20.71
N LYS A 274 1.61 -11.53 -21.16
CA LYS A 274 0.66 -12.61 -20.90
C LYS A 274 1.40 -13.73 -20.16
N GLY A 275 0.85 -14.18 -19.04
CA GLY A 275 1.47 -15.28 -18.30
C GLY A 275 0.93 -15.49 -16.90
N HIS A 276 0.20 -14.51 -16.33
CA HIS A 276 -0.62 -14.76 -15.15
C HIS A 276 -1.87 -15.56 -15.52
N ALA A 277 -2.29 -16.45 -14.61
CA ALA A 277 -3.45 -17.31 -14.78
C ALA A 277 -4.71 -16.76 -14.09
N ASP A 278 -4.57 -15.69 -13.30
CA ASP A 278 -5.65 -15.00 -12.59
C ASP A 278 -5.38 -13.49 -12.53
N GLU A 279 -6.22 -12.74 -11.83
CA GLU A 279 -6.19 -11.29 -11.68
C GLU A 279 -4.80 -10.77 -11.28
N VAL A 280 -4.32 -9.71 -11.96
CA VAL A 280 -3.03 -9.07 -11.66
C VAL A 280 -3.27 -7.89 -10.74
N ASN A 281 -2.98 -8.09 -9.44
CA ASN A 281 -3.35 -7.15 -8.38
C ASN A 281 -2.49 -5.89 -8.33
N ALA A 282 -1.19 -6.04 -8.53
CA ALA A 282 -0.26 -4.93 -8.47
C ALA A 282 0.91 -5.11 -9.44
N ILE A 283 1.40 -3.99 -9.93
CA ILE A 283 2.58 -3.88 -10.77
C ILE A 283 3.49 -2.77 -10.25
N LYS A 284 4.80 -2.97 -10.33
CA LYS A 284 5.77 -1.94 -9.97
C LYS A 284 6.98 -1.98 -10.87
N TRP A 285 7.29 -0.84 -11.50
CA TRP A 285 8.55 -0.67 -12.19
C TRP A 285 9.70 -0.55 -11.19
N HIS A 286 10.79 -1.23 -11.47
CA HIS A 286 12.04 -0.94 -10.80
C HIS A 286 12.47 0.53 -11.06
N PRO A 287 13.04 1.24 -10.10
CA PRO A 287 13.39 2.67 -10.24
C PRO A 287 14.23 3.02 -11.47
N THR A 288 15.01 2.07 -12.01
CA THR A 288 15.78 2.24 -13.26
C THR A 288 14.94 2.08 -14.52
N GLY A 289 13.71 1.60 -14.42
CA GLY A 289 12.82 1.34 -15.57
C GLY A 289 13.21 0.13 -16.43
N THR A 290 14.11 -0.75 -15.97
CA THR A 290 14.58 -1.90 -16.73
C THR A 290 13.72 -3.15 -16.54
N LEU A 291 13.13 -3.32 -15.35
CA LEU A 291 12.32 -4.46 -14.96
C LEU A 291 10.96 -4.00 -14.43
N LEU A 292 9.92 -4.77 -14.74
CA LEU A 292 8.61 -4.65 -14.16
C LEU A 292 8.33 -5.88 -13.30
N ALA A 293 7.83 -5.70 -12.09
CA ALA A 293 7.31 -6.79 -11.28
C ALA A 293 5.78 -6.75 -11.27
N SER A 294 5.16 -7.93 -11.17
CA SER A 294 3.71 -8.10 -10.99
C SER A 294 3.40 -9.17 -9.96
N CYS A 295 2.21 -9.08 -9.34
CA CYS A 295 1.69 -10.13 -8.48
C CYS A 295 0.21 -10.40 -8.77
N SER A 296 -0.25 -11.61 -8.46
CA SER A 296 -1.54 -12.09 -8.91
C SER A 296 -2.23 -13.00 -7.89
N ASP A 297 -3.53 -13.19 -8.12
CA ASP A 297 -4.36 -14.19 -7.44
C ASP A 297 -3.99 -15.62 -7.86
N ASP A 298 -3.16 -15.80 -8.89
CA ASP A 298 -2.58 -17.08 -9.28
C ASP A 298 -1.45 -17.56 -8.34
N TYR A 299 -1.23 -16.85 -7.22
CA TYR A 299 -0.22 -17.11 -6.18
C TYR A 299 1.22 -16.86 -6.62
N THR A 300 1.42 -16.23 -7.79
CA THR A 300 2.75 -15.97 -8.33
C THR A 300 3.11 -14.49 -8.33
N CYS A 301 4.42 -14.22 -8.21
CA CYS A 301 5.03 -12.96 -8.60
C CYS A 301 5.87 -13.19 -9.85
N LYS A 302 5.77 -12.30 -10.83
CA LYS A 302 6.56 -12.39 -12.04
C LYS A 302 7.38 -11.13 -12.24
N VAL A 303 8.56 -11.31 -12.84
CA VAL A 303 9.45 -10.21 -13.25
C VAL A 303 9.56 -10.22 -14.77
N TRP A 304 9.36 -9.07 -15.38
CA TRP A 304 9.28 -8.88 -16.81
C TRP A 304 10.36 -7.91 -17.30
N SER A 305 10.80 -8.09 -18.55
CA SER A 305 11.63 -7.15 -19.29
C SER A 305 11.00 -6.88 -20.65
N LEU A 306 11.13 -5.64 -21.16
CA LEU A 306 10.62 -5.30 -22.49
C LEU A 306 11.33 -6.07 -23.60
N ASP A 307 12.57 -6.53 -23.35
CA ASP A 307 13.39 -7.26 -24.32
C ASP A 307 13.00 -8.74 -24.46
N LYS A 308 12.10 -9.24 -23.57
CA LYS A 308 11.70 -10.65 -23.55
C LYS A 308 10.21 -10.82 -23.80
N GLU A 309 9.83 -11.92 -24.43
CA GLU A 309 8.42 -12.29 -24.65
C GLU A 309 7.81 -13.01 -23.43
N THR A 310 8.65 -13.66 -22.62
CA THR A 310 8.25 -14.36 -21.40
C THR A 310 8.80 -13.63 -20.18
N CYS A 311 8.27 -13.95 -19.00
CA CYS A 311 8.81 -13.42 -17.75
C CYS A 311 10.27 -13.83 -17.56
N VAL A 312 11.04 -12.97 -16.91
CA VAL A 312 12.44 -13.23 -16.52
C VAL A 312 12.48 -14.21 -15.37
N HIS A 313 11.57 -14.02 -14.40
CA HIS A 313 11.38 -14.89 -13.23
C HIS A 313 9.91 -15.12 -12.99
N ASP A 314 9.60 -16.33 -12.53
CA ASP A 314 8.28 -16.76 -12.09
C ASP A 314 8.42 -17.34 -10.66
N PHE A 315 7.99 -16.58 -9.66
CA PHE A 315 8.10 -16.92 -8.26
C PHE A 315 6.76 -17.48 -7.75
N SER A 316 6.70 -18.77 -7.44
CA SER A 316 5.46 -19.51 -7.14
C SER A 316 5.41 -20.15 -5.75
N ASP A 317 6.21 -19.67 -4.78
CA ASP A 317 6.27 -20.27 -3.43
C ASP A 317 5.14 -19.82 -2.48
N HIS A 318 4.34 -18.81 -2.84
CA HIS A 318 3.15 -18.44 -2.05
C HIS A 318 2.04 -19.48 -2.20
N ARG A 319 1.19 -19.58 -1.19
CA ARG A 319 0.12 -20.58 -1.12
C ARG A 319 -1.28 -20.00 -1.27
N LYS A 320 -1.37 -18.68 -1.37
CA LYS A 320 -2.60 -17.91 -1.60
C LYS A 320 -2.28 -16.66 -2.40
N GLU A 321 -3.32 -15.91 -2.72
CA GLU A 321 -3.28 -14.66 -3.48
C GLU A 321 -2.22 -13.71 -2.94
N ILE A 322 -1.52 -13.02 -3.85
CA ILE A 322 -0.53 -12.02 -3.51
C ILE A 322 -1.13 -10.64 -3.77
N TYR A 323 -1.21 -9.86 -2.70
CA TYR A 323 -1.93 -8.59 -2.72
C TYR A 323 -1.06 -7.43 -3.19
N THR A 324 0.20 -7.37 -2.77
CA THR A 324 1.10 -6.27 -3.10
C THR A 324 2.55 -6.71 -3.24
N ILE A 325 3.30 -5.92 -3.99
CA ILE A 325 4.73 -6.07 -4.20
C ILE A 325 5.45 -4.73 -4.04
N LYS A 326 6.70 -4.77 -3.61
CA LYS A 326 7.57 -3.59 -3.52
C LYS A 326 8.99 -3.96 -3.88
N TRP A 327 9.64 -3.12 -4.70
CA TRP A 327 11.07 -3.20 -4.92
C TRP A 327 11.85 -2.66 -3.73
N SER A 328 12.98 -3.29 -3.42
CA SER A 328 13.94 -2.70 -2.48
C SER A 328 14.58 -1.45 -3.09
N PRO A 329 14.91 -0.42 -2.28
CA PRO A 329 15.65 0.74 -2.75
C PRO A 329 17.16 0.45 -2.87
N THR A 330 17.51 -0.76 -3.35
CA THR A 330 18.86 -1.33 -3.36
C THR A 330 19.17 -1.89 -4.73
N GLY A 331 20.44 -2.19 -5.00
CA GLY A 331 20.91 -2.70 -6.28
C GLY A 331 21.40 -1.64 -7.24
N PRO A 332 21.95 -2.04 -8.38
CA PRO A 332 22.53 -1.13 -9.37
C PRO A 332 21.57 -0.02 -9.80
N GLY A 333 22.06 1.22 -9.88
CA GLY A 333 21.27 2.40 -10.26
C GLY A 333 20.40 3.01 -9.17
N THR A 334 20.45 2.49 -7.94
CA THR A 334 19.74 3.03 -6.77
C THR A 334 20.69 3.79 -5.83
N LYS A 335 20.15 4.32 -4.74
CA LYS A 335 20.95 4.99 -3.69
C LYS A 335 21.78 4.02 -2.84
N ASN A 336 21.50 2.72 -2.91
CA ASN A 336 22.18 1.66 -2.16
C ASN A 336 22.68 0.58 -3.12
N PRO A 337 23.65 0.89 -4.02
CA PRO A 337 24.02 0.02 -5.15
C PRO A 337 24.73 -1.27 -4.72
N ASP A 338 25.38 -1.26 -3.55
CA ASP A 338 26.16 -2.40 -3.04
C ASP A 338 25.31 -3.47 -2.33
N LEU A 339 24.00 -3.21 -2.15
CA LEU A 339 23.07 -4.18 -1.59
C LEU A 339 22.33 -4.93 -2.71
N PRO A 340 21.94 -6.21 -2.50
CA PRO A 340 21.26 -6.99 -3.52
C PRO A 340 19.91 -6.36 -3.91
N LEU A 341 19.54 -6.51 -5.17
CA LEU A 341 18.21 -6.12 -5.64
C LEU A 341 17.19 -7.16 -5.19
N LEU A 342 16.27 -6.73 -4.33
CA LEU A 342 15.22 -7.58 -3.79
C LEU A 342 13.84 -7.10 -4.24
N LEU A 343 12.94 -8.07 -4.41
CA LEU A 343 11.50 -7.86 -4.50
C LEU A 343 10.86 -8.40 -3.23
N ALA A 344 9.93 -7.68 -2.64
CA ALA A 344 9.08 -8.16 -1.55
C ALA A 344 7.67 -8.40 -2.05
N SER A 345 7.04 -9.48 -1.59
CA SER A 345 5.63 -9.79 -1.84
C SER A 345 4.90 -10.06 -0.52
N ALA A 346 3.65 -9.61 -0.43
CA ALA A 346 2.77 -9.85 0.71
C ALA A 346 1.51 -10.57 0.26
N SER A 347 1.12 -11.62 1.02
CA SER A 347 0.09 -12.56 0.61
C SER A 347 -0.97 -12.81 1.67
N TYR A 348 -2.12 -13.29 1.20
CA TYR A 348 -3.19 -13.88 2.00
C TYR A 348 -2.76 -15.15 2.74
N ASP A 349 -1.60 -15.75 2.42
CA ASP A 349 -1.02 -16.86 3.18
C ASP A 349 -0.38 -16.43 4.51
N ALA A 350 -0.56 -15.18 4.91
CA ALA A 350 -0.01 -14.56 6.12
C ALA A 350 1.51 -14.44 6.13
N THR A 351 2.17 -14.53 4.99
CA THR A 351 3.63 -14.39 4.87
C THR A 351 4.04 -13.23 3.99
N VAL A 352 5.24 -12.72 4.23
CA VAL A 352 5.98 -11.88 3.31
C VAL A 352 7.18 -12.67 2.81
N LYS A 353 7.42 -12.64 1.51
CA LYS A 353 8.61 -13.26 0.92
C LYS A 353 9.53 -12.21 0.32
N LEU A 354 10.84 -12.45 0.47
CA LEU A 354 11.89 -11.64 -0.15
C LEU A 354 12.58 -12.48 -1.23
N TRP A 355 12.63 -11.92 -2.44
CA TRP A 355 13.15 -12.56 -3.63
C TRP A 355 14.43 -11.85 -4.07
N ASP A 356 15.53 -12.59 -4.22
CA ASP A 356 16.74 -12.09 -4.86
C ASP A 356 16.53 -12.20 -6.38
N VAL A 357 16.38 -11.06 -7.02
CA VAL A 357 16.00 -10.99 -8.44
C VAL A 357 17.19 -11.33 -9.36
N GLU A 358 18.42 -11.13 -8.90
CA GLU A 358 19.60 -11.53 -9.69
C GLU A 358 19.76 -13.05 -9.72
N LYS A 359 19.49 -13.71 -8.58
CA LYS A 359 19.60 -15.17 -8.44
C LYS A 359 18.32 -15.92 -8.81
N GLY A 360 17.17 -15.24 -8.84
CA GLY A 360 15.86 -15.86 -9.12
C GLY A 360 15.36 -16.78 -8.01
N VAL A 361 15.67 -16.51 -6.74
CA VAL A 361 15.34 -17.38 -5.60
C VAL A 361 14.68 -16.61 -4.44
N CYS A 362 13.84 -17.30 -3.66
CA CYS A 362 13.37 -16.82 -2.38
C CYS A 362 14.48 -16.86 -1.34
N VAL A 363 14.88 -15.69 -0.80
CA VAL A 363 15.94 -15.62 0.23
C VAL A 363 15.39 -15.66 1.65
N HIS A 364 14.17 -15.15 1.88
CA HIS A 364 13.53 -15.19 3.17
C HIS A 364 12.02 -15.34 3.04
N THR A 365 11.42 -16.18 3.91
CA THR A 365 10.00 -16.23 4.20
C THR A 365 9.78 -15.67 5.61
N LEU A 366 9.15 -14.51 5.71
CA LEU A 366 8.87 -13.79 6.95
C LEU A 366 7.49 -14.24 7.45
N ALA A 367 7.46 -15.21 8.36
CA ALA A 367 6.25 -15.88 8.83
C ALA A 367 6.05 -15.61 10.33
N ALA A 368 5.24 -14.60 10.67
CA ALA A 368 4.82 -14.31 12.04
C ALA A 368 3.42 -13.69 12.11
N HIS A 369 2.86 -13.28 10.99
CA HIS A 369 1.46 -12.91 10.91
C HIS A 369 0.54 -14.14 10.96
N THR A 370 -0.67 -13.95 11.47
CA THR A 370 -1.70 -15.00 11.56
C THR A 370 -2.83 -14.80 10.55
N ASP A 371 -2.91 -13.63 9.96
CA ASP A 371 -3.93 -13.24 8.99
C ASP A 371 -3.27 -12.58 7.77
N PRO A 372 -4.02 -12.33 6.67
CA PRO A 372 -3.51 -11.74 5.45
C PRO A 372 -2.62 -10.51 5.66
N VAL A 373 -1.51 -10.44 4.93
CA VAL A 373 -0.62 -9.27 4.91
C VAL A 373 -1.01 -8.38 3.74
N TYR A 374 -1.46 -7.17 4.03
CA TYR A 374 -1.95 -6.24 3.01
C TYR A 374 -0.89 -5.28 2.48
N SER A 375 0.03 -4.86 3.32
CA SER A 375 1.02 -3.87 2.93
C SER A 375 2.40 -4.20 3.44
N VAL A 376 3.40 -3.88 2.62
CA VAL A 376 4.82 -3.96 2.94
C VAL A 376 5.55 -2.73 2.45
N ALA A 377 6.57 -2.30 3.20
CA ALA A 377 7.40 -1.17 2.81
C ALA A 377 8.85 -1.38 3.23
N PHE A 378 9.79 -1.19 2.31
CA PHE A 378 11.22 -1.13 2.63
C PHE A 378 11.57 0.21 3.26
N SER A 379 12.46 0.18 4.25
CA SER A 379 13.11 1.40 4.74
C SER A 379 13.98 2.02 3.63
N PRO A 380 14.15 3.35 3.58
CA PRO A 380 14.90 4.02 2.50
C PRO A 380 16.37 3.58 2.35
N ASN A 381 16.95 3.01 3.41
CA ASN A 381 18.29 2.45 3.38
C ASN A 381 18.34 0.96 2.98
N GLY A 382 17.21 0.34 2.67
CA GLY A 382 17.08 -1.06 2.26
C GLY A 382 17.40 -2.10 3.33
N ARG A 383 17.64 -1.70 4.59
CA ARG A 383 18.07 -2.63 5.66
C ARG A 383 16.93 -3.28 6.41
N HIS A 384 15.75 -2.66 6.38
CA HIS A 384 14.54 -3.15 7.06
C HIS A 384 13.36 -3.19 6.10
N ILE A 385 12.42 -4.05 6.40
CA ILE A 385 11.10 -4.07 5.78
C ILE A 385 10.05 -4.10 6.89
N ALA A 386 8.98 -3.34 6.70
CA ALA A 386 7.83 -3.34 7.57
C ALA A 386 6.67 -4.07 6.88
N SER A 387 5.86 -4.81 7.64
CA SER A 387 4.66 -5.48 7.15
C SER A 387 3.48 -5.22 8.06
N GLY A 388 2.33 -4.91 7.45
CA GLY A 388 1.05 -4.69 8.11
C GLY A 388 0.04 -5.75 7.72
N SER A 389 -0.70 -6.28 8.72
CA SER A 389 -1.62 -7.38 8.51
C SER A 389 -2.98 -7.13 9.18
N PHE A 390 -3.97 -7.87 8.72
CA PHE A 390 -5.29 -7.91 9.33
C PHE A 390 -5.29 -8.48 10.74
N ASP A 391 -4.20 -9.18 11.16
CA ASP A 391 -3.97 -9.63 12.53
C ASP A 391 -3.71 -8.48 13.52
N LYS A 392 -3.85 -7.22 13.06
CA LYS A 392 -3.66 -5.98 13.82
C LYS A 392 -2.21 -5.74 14.24
N ARG A 393 -1.26 -6.42 13.63
CA ARG A 393 0.16 -6.29 13.95
C ARG A 393 0.94 -5.64 12.82
N LEU A 394 1.84 -4.76 13.24
CA LEU A 394 2.95 -4.29 12.46
C LEU A 394 4.19 -5.06 12.88
N HIS A 395 4.89 -5.64 11.93
CA HIS A 395 6.21 -6.22 12.16
C HIS A 395 7.27 -5.45 11.38
N VAL A 396 8.43 -5.25 11.99
CA VAL A 396 9.62 -4.74 11.33
C VAL A 396 10.68 -5.83 11.32
N TRP A 397 11.23 -6.11 10.15
CA TRP A 397 12.16 -7.20 9.90
C TRP A 397 13.48 -6.64 9.40
N ARG A 398 14.58 -7.30 9.76
CA ARG A 398 15.89 -7.04 9.17
C ARG A 398 16.01 -7.83 7.87
N VAL A 399 16.34 -7.14 6.78
CA VAL A 399 16.39 -7.73 5.43
C VAL A 399 17.51 -8.76 5.29
N THR A 400 18.65 -8.55 5.98
CA THR A 400 19.85 -9.40 5.82
C THR A 400 19.70 -10.83 6.35
N ASP A 401 18.90 -11.04 7.38
CA ASP A 401 18.75 -12.34 8.06
C ASP A 401 17.28 -12.75 8.27
N GLY A 402 16.33 -11.95 7.78
CA GLY A 402 14.89 -12.22 7.92
C GLY A 402 14.35 -12.16 9.34
N LYS A 403 15.16 -11.71 10.32
CA LYS A 403 14.74 -11.67 11.73
C LYS A 403 13.81 -10.51 12.01
N ARG A 404 12.76 -10.79 12.78
CA ARG A 404 11.85 -9.79 13.30
C ARG A 404 12.54 -8.98 14.39
N VAL A 405 12.58 -7.64 14.24
CA VAL A 405 13.28 -6.74 15.17
C VAL A 405 12.34 -5.93 16.05
N LYS A 406 11.13 -5.64 15.57
CA LYS A 406 10.09 -4.96 16.36
C LYS A 406 8.70 -5.48 15.98
N THR A 407 7.79 -5.37 16.94
CA THR A 407 6.36 -5.65 16.76
C THR A 407 5.55 -4.56 17.43
N HIS A 408 4.49 -4.09 16.77
CA HIS A 408 3.43 -3.32 17.38
C HIS A 408 2.11 -4.06 17.22
N LYS A 409 1.25 -3.99 18.24
CA LYS A 409 -0.12 -4.50 18.19
C LYS A 409 -1.07 -3.32 18.27
N GLY A 410 -1.76 -3.05 17.17
CA GLY A 410 -2.82 -2.05 17.06
C GLY A 410 -4.18 -2.56 17.51
N GLU A 411 -5.19 -1.71 17.36
CA GLU A 411 -6.59 -2.06 17.66
C GLU A 411 -7.32 -2.56 16.38
N GLY A 412 -6.93 -2.09 15.18
CA GLY A 412 -7.52 -2.45 13.89
C GLY A 412 -6.59 -3.23 12.97
N GLY A 413 -7.16 -3.88 11.95
CA GLY A 413 -6.41 -4.49 10.84
C GLY A 413 -5.66 -3.41 10.07
N ILE A 414 -4.41 -3.67 9.67
CA ILE A 414 -3.54 -2.69 9.02
C ILE A 414 -3.67 -2.83 7.51
N PHE A 415 -4.05 -1.75 6.83
CA PHE A 415 -4.18 -1.70 5.37
C PHE A 415 -2.97 -1.12 4.67
N GLU A 416 -2.30 -0.11 5.25
CA GLU A 416 -1.15 0.53 4.64
C GLU A 416 -0.01 0.74 5.63
N VAL A 417 1.21 0.59 5.13
CA VAL A 417 2.46 0.81 5.86
C VAL A 417 3.38 1.64 4.99
N CYS A 418 3.89 2.77 5.49
CA CYS A 418 4.88 3.53 4.76
C CYS A 418 5.93 4.22 5.63
N TRP A 419 7.16 4.27 5.11
CA TRP A 419 8.30 4.97 5.71
C TRP A 419 8.38 6.39 5.21
N ASN A 420 8.80 7.30 6.08
CA ASN A 420 9.19 8.63 5.61
C ASN A 420 10.55 8.59 4.87
N LYS A 421 10.87 9.68 4.18
CA LYS A 421 12.02 9.78 3.27
C LYS A 421 13.38 9.52 3.93
N ASP A 422 13.53 9.85 5.20
CA ASP A 422 14.77 9.69 5.97
C ASP A 422 14.82 8.39 6.78
N GLY A 423 13.74 7.59 6.77
CA GLY A 423 13.64 6.32 7.48
C GLY A 423 13.55 6.44 9.00
N THR A 424 13.28 7.64 9.53
CA THR A 424 13.15 7.87 10.98
C THR A 424 11.74 7.62 11.48
N LYS A 425 10.73 7.69 10.59
CA LYS A 425 9.33 7.46 10.93
C LYS A 425 8.72 6.39 10.04
N LEU A 426 7.87 5.58 10.67
CA LEU A 426 7.02 4.58 10.03
C LEU A 426 5.58 4.90 10.42
N ILE A 427 4.66 4.77 9.48
CA ILE A 427 3.22 4.94 9.75
C ILE A 427 2.44 3.72 9.30
N ILE A 428 1.31 3.51 9.96
CA ILE A 428 0.27 2.57 9.54
C ILE A 428 -1.08 3.28 9.52
N GLY A 429 -1.90 2.90 8.54
CA GLY A 429 -3.33 3.20 8.51
C GLY A 429 -4.12 1.93 8.82
N ASP A 430 -5.13 2.03 9.67
CA ASP A 430 -5.86 0.87 10.14
C ASP A 430 -7.39 0.93 9.92
N SER A 431 -8.06 -0.18 10.23
CA SER A 431 -9.51 -0.35 10.05
C SER A 431 -10.37 0.40 11.08
N HIS A 432 -9.77 1.06 12.07
CA HIS A 432 -10.49 1.89 13.04
C HIS A 432 -10.51 3.37 12.65
N GLY A 433 -9.78 3.74 11.61
CA GLY A 433 -9.64 5.13 11.19
C GLY A 433 -8.44 5.82 11.83
N ASP A 434 -7.57 5.08 12.49
CA ASP A 434 -6.39 5.62 13.16
C ASP A 434 -5.16 5.56 12.25
N ILE A 435 -4.33 6.60 12.35
CA ILE A 435 -3.00 6.61 11.77
C ILE A 435 -1.99 6.61 12.90
N ASN A 436 -1.24 5.52 13.01
CA ASN A 436 -0.23 5.37 14.03
C ASN A 436 1.14 5.73 13.48
N VAL A 437 1.83 6.68 14.13
CA VAL A 437 3.16 7.18 13.75
C VAL A 437 4.19 6.66 14.75
N PHE A 438 5.18 5.95 14.25
CA PHE A 438 6.28 5.37 15.03
C PHE A 438 7.57 6.12 14.75
N SER A 439 8.31 6.47 15.79
CA SER A 439 9.71 6.89 15.66
C SER A 439 10.61 5.68 15.85
N LEU A 440 11.47 5.44 14.88
CA LEU A 440 12.44 4.36 14.97
C LEU A 440 13.80 4.97 15.33
N ASP A 441 14.27 4.68 16.56
CA ASP A 441 15.59 5.15 17.03
C ASP A 441 16.68 4.64 16.07
N LYS A 442 17.55 5.56 15.64
CA LYS A 442 18.70 5.24 14.80
C LYS A 442 19.55 4.13 15.42
N ARG A 443 19.60 4.01 16.76
CA ARG A 443 20.34 2.95 17.44
C ARG A 443 19.80 1.55 17.15
N VAL A 444 18.48 1.39 17.03
CA VAL A 444 17.86 0.09 16.68
C VAL A 444 18.12 -0.26 15.23
N LEU A 445 18.20 0.76 14.36
CA LEU A 445 18.51 0.58 12.94
C LEU A 445 20.00 0.32 12.67
N PHE A 446 20.90 0.57 13.65
CA PHE A 446 22.36 0.46 13.48
C PHE A 446 23.02 -0.64 14.34
N LEU A 447 22.27 -1.36 15.21
CA LEU A 447 22.83 -2.46 16.00
C LEU A 447 23.10 -3.71 15.14
N SER A 448 24.09 -3.62 14.27
CA SER A 448 24.75 -4.78 13.71
C SER A 448 26.15 -4.43 13.24
N HIS A 449 27.10 -4.24 14.16
CA HIS A 449 28.53 -4.54 13.98
C HIS A 449 29.25 -4.23 15.30
N SER A 450 28.95 -5.01 16.34
CA SER A 450 29.87 -5.21 17.45
C SER A 450 29.70 -6.62 18.00
N SER A 451 29.99 -7.62 17.17
CA SER A 451 30.28 -8.94 17.65
C SER A 451 31.82 -9.09 17.71
N SER A 452 32.34 -8.91 18.92
CA SER A 452 33.46 -9.66 19.47
C SER A 452 34.74 -9.71 18.64
N SER A 453 35.67 -8.83 18.98
CA SER A 453 37.05 -9.25 19.17
C SER A 453 37.52 -8.82 20.57
N SER A 454 37.06 -9.54 21.59
CA SER A 454 37.74 -9.54 22.89
C SER A 454 38.96 -10.43 22.78
N THR A 455 40.00 -9.93 22.14
CA THR A 455 41.37 -10.44 22.39
C THR A 455 41.85 -9.79 23.68
N THR A 456 41.73 -10.53 24.76
CA THR A 456 42.40 -10.26 26.03
C THR A 456 43.90 -10.17 25.79
N PRO A 457 44.61 -9.09 26.15
CA PRO A 457 46.06 -9.08 26.06
C PRO A 457 46.60 -9.89 27.24
N THR A 458 47.18 -11.03 26.93
CA THR A 458 47.96 -11.83 27.87
C THR A 458 49.17 -11.00 28.33
N ARG A 459 49.13 -10.61 29.58
CA ARG A 459 50.21 -9.87 30.26
C ARG A 459 51.38 -10.79 30.47
N CYS A 460 52.39 -10.68 29.61
CA CYS A 460 53.69 -11.36 29.80
C CYS A 460 54.40 -10.76 31.01
N ARG A 461 54.53 -11.51 32.13
CA ARG A 461 55.38 -11.18 33.23
C ARG A 461 56.83 -11.43 32.80
N ARG A 462 57.64 -10.40 32.75
CA ARG A 462 59.10 -10.51 32.77
C ARG A 462 59.51 -10.79 34.18
N SER A 463 60.12 -11.96 34.42
CA SER A 463 60.93 -12.26 35.59
C SER A 463 62.34 -11.71 35.36
N SER A 464 62.79 -10.88 36.29
CA SER A 464 64.16 -10.43 36.44
C SER A 464 64.98 -11.47 37.17
N THR A 465 66.06 -11.87 36.62
CA THR A 465 67.33 -12.11 37.22
C THR A 465 68.45 -11.61 36.36
#